data_638af8f713d1779ab03364691d33dd0a
#
_entry.id   638af8f713d1779ab03364691d33dd0a
#
_cell.length_a   1.000
_cell.length_b   1.000
_cell.length_c   1.000
_cell.angle_alpha   90.00
_cell.angle_beta   90.00
_cell.angle_gamma   90.00
#
_symmetry.space_group_name_H-M   'P 1'
#
loop_
_entity.id
_entity.type
_entity.pdbx_description
1 polymer ?
#
loop_
_entity_poly.entity_id
_entity_poly.type
_entity_poly.pdbx_seq_one_letter_code
_entity_poly.pdbx_strand_id
1 'polypeptide(L)'
;MLKKRIADSSKPDGEDLTNLYQNNGYLFSSINPVEIAAINDTIDFEIRIVEGNPAYFNKITVVGNTRTNDHVIYRELRTKPGDLYSKDKVVRTVRELGQTGFFDPEQISPDFKNVDPNGGTVDIEYGLVEKGASQVELQGGYGGNSFIGSIGVSFNNFSLRGLKDRKAWKPVPMGDGQSLSLRL
;
A
#
# COMPACT_ATOMS: atom_id res chain seq x y z
N MET A 1 -20.86 20.61 0.33
CA MET A 1 -21.40 19.25 0.16
C MET A 1 -21.10 18.67 -1.22
N LEU A 2 -21.34 19.39 -2.33
CA LEU A 2 -21.10 18.94 -3.70
C LEU A 2 -19.62 18.52 -3.96
N LYS A 3 -18.63 19.34 -3.54
CA LYS A 3 -17.19 19.03 -3.71
C LYS A 3 -16.81 17.66 -3.15
N LYS A 4 -17.32 17.27 -1.98
CA LYS A 4 -17.07 15.97 -1.37
C LYS A 4 -17.71 14.78 -2.12
N ARG A 5 -18.79 15.02 -2.87
CA ARG A 5 -19.40 13.98 -3.72
C ARG A 5 -18.66 13.79 -5.03
N ILE A 6 -17.94 14.82 -5.49
CA ILE A 6 -17.11 14.76 -6.68
C ILE A 6 -15.75 14.17 -6.35
N ALA A 7 -15.09 14.68 -5.30
CA ALA A 7 -13.79 14.17 -4.83
C ALA A 7 -13.67 14.44 -3.32
N ASP A 8 -13.48 13.39 -2.53
CA ASP A 8 -13.23 13.49 -1.09
C ASP A 8 -11.79 13.05 -0.77
N SER A 9 -10.89 14.02 -0.69
CA SER A 9 -9.48 13.78 -0.38
C SER A 9 -9.24 13.17 1.01
N SER A 10 -10.24 13.22 1.91
CA SER A 10 -10.14 12.62 3.25
C SER A 10 -10.38 11.11 3.24
N LYS A 11 -10.90 10.56 2.14
CA LYS A 11 -11.22 9.13 1.98
C LYS A 11 -10.69 8.63 0.65
N PRO A 12 -9.45 8.13 0.61
CA PRO A 12 -8.83 7.67 -0.65
C PRO A 12 -9.60 6.54 -1.35
N ASP A 13 -10.35 5.76 -0.59
CA ASP A 13 -11.21 4.66 -1.05
C ASP A 13 -12.73 4.98 -0.89
N GLY A 14 -13.10 6.26 -0.87
CA GLY A 14 -14.48 6.71 -0.75
C GLY A 14 -15.31 6.49 -2.03
N GLU A 15 -16.64 6.44 -1.88
CA GLU A 15 -17.59 6.34 -2.98
C GLU A 15 -17.91 7.70 -3.60
N ASP A 16 -16.88 8.45 -4.00
CA ASP A 16 -17.06 9.68 -4.75
C ASP A 16 -16.98 9.45 -6.26
N LEU A 17 -17.44 10.42 -7.04
CA LEU A 17 -17.51 10.28 -8.49
C LEU A 17 -16.13 10.10 -9.13
N THR A 18 -15.11 10.79 -8.63
CA THR A 18 -13.73 10.66 -9.14
C THR A 18 -13.17 9.26 -8.88
N ASN A 19 -13.38 8.73 -7.68
CA ASN A 19 -12.96 7.36 -7.35
C ASN A 19 -13.70 6.32 -8.19
N LEU A 20 -14.99 6.53 -8.47
CA LEU A 20 -15.77 5.65 -9.34
C LEU A 20 -15.14 5.56 -10.74
N TYR A 21 -14.80 6.69 -11.36
CA TYR A 21 -14.13 6.72 -12.65
C TYR A 21 -12.74 6.10 -12.58
N GLN A 22 -11.93 6.46 -11.60
CA GLN A 22 -10.57 5.92 -11.42
C GLN A 22 -10.55 4.42 -11.12
N ASN A 23 -11.56 3.88 -10.46
CA ASN A 23 -11.67 2.44 -10.20
C ASN A 23 -12.07 1.64 -11.44
N ASN A 24 -12.64 2.30 -12.44
CA ASN A 24 -13.02 1.72 -13.72
C ASN A 24 -12.02 2.04 -14.85
N GLY A 25 -10.80 2.41 -14.53
CA GLY A 25 -9.73 2.60 -15.50
C GLY A 25 -9.53 4.04 -15.99
N TYR A 26 -10.43 4.95 -15.69
CA TYR A 26 -10.37 6.32 -16.21
C TYR A 26 -9.47 7.22 -15.34
N LEU A 27 -8.18 6.89 -15.32
CA LEU A 27 -7.16 7.65 -14.58
C LEU A 27 -7.10 9.13 -15.03
N PHE A 28 -7.32 9.37 -16.32
CA PHE A 28 -7.21 10.68 -16.96
C PHE A 28 -8.52 11.48 -16.94
N SER A 29 -9.56 10.97 -16.27
CA SER A 29 -10.85 11.64 -16.21
C SER A 29 -10.75 12.98 -15.47
N SER A 30 -11.46 13.97 -16.00
CA SER A 30 -11.61 15.29 -15.39
C SER A 30 -13.08 15.59 -15.18
N ILE A 31 -13.43 15.96 -13.95
CA ILE A 31 -14.82 16.21 -13.54
C ILE A 31 -14.91 17.63 -13.01
N ASN A 32 -15.55 18.50 -13.78
CA ASN A 32 -15.64 19.92 -13.49
C ASN A 32 -17.11 20.34 -13.26
N PRO A 33 -17.51 20.70 -12.03
CA PRO A 33 -18.79 21.33 -11.77
C PRO A 33 -18.76 22.79 -12.23
N VAL A 34 -19.66 23.16 -13.11
CA VAL A 34 -19.85 24.53 -13.60
C VAL A 34 -21.19 25.05 -13.09
N GLU A 35 -21.18 26.19 -12.43
CA GLU A 35 -22.40 26.89 -12.03
C GLU A 35 -23.06 27.50 -13.26
N ILE A 36 -24.34 27.15 -13.51
CA ILE A 36 -25.10 27.65 -14.66
C ILE A 36 -26.01 28.80 -14.27
N ALA A 37 -26.68 28.68 -13.13
CA ALA A 37 -27.61 29.68 -12.65
C ALA A 37 -27.67 29.71 -11.12
N ALA A 38 -27.87 30.88 -10.59
CA ALA A 38 -28.19 31.09 -9.17
C ALA A 38 -29.48 31.91 -9.09
N ILE A 39 -30.58 31.27 -8.70
CA ILE A 39 -31.91 31.90 -8.62
C ILE A 39 -32.44 31.70 -7.20
N ASN A 40 -32.62 32.79 -6.50
CA ASN A 40 -32.99 32.82 -5.08
C ASN A 40 -31.97 32.01 -4.25
N ASP A 41 -32.41 30.99 -3.48
CA ASP A 41 -31.56 30.14 -2.64
C ASP A 41 -31.13 28.83 -3.34
N THR A 42 -31.31 28.72 -4.66
CA THR A 42 -31.00 27.55 -5.45
C THR A 42 -29.87 27.85 -6.42
N ILE A 43 -28.85 26.93 -6.46
CA ILE A 43 -27.75 27.01 -7.42
C ILE A 43 -27.81 25.77 -8.29
N ASP A 44 -27.88 25.96 -9.60
CA ASP A 44 -27.85 24.89 -10.59
C ASP A 44 -26.45 24.66 -11.07
N PHE A 45 -26.00 23.39 -11.05
CA PHE A 45 -24.69 22.97 -11.51
C PHE A 45 -24.79 22.03 -12.71
N GLU A 46 -23.97 22.26 -13.71
CA GLU A 46 -23.67 21.32 -14.77
C GLU A 46 -22.36 20.60 -14.44
N ILE A 47 -22.38 19.26 -14.37
CA ILE A 47 -21.18 18.47 -14.16
C ILE A 47 -20.62 18.05 -15.52
N ARG A 48 -19.51 18.67 -15.93
CA ARG A 48 -18.82 18.38 -17.18
C ARG A 48 -17.77 17.32 -16.91
N ILE A 49 -17.91 16.16 -17.60
CA ILE A 49 -17.03 15.02 -17.46
C ILE A 49 -16.28 14.81 -18.77
N VAL A 50 -14.96 14.72 -18.68
CA VAL A 50 -14.08 14.29 -19.77
C VAL A 50 -13.42 13.01 -19.29
N GLU A 51 -13.77 11.87 -19.90
CA GLU A 51 -13.33 10.55 -19.44
C GLU A 51 -11.88 10.25 -19.81
N GLY A 52 -11.48 10.63 -21.04
CA GLY A 52 -10.18 10.24 -21.59
C GLY A 52 -10.12 8.74 -21.97
N ASN A 53 -8.93 8.25 -22.27
CA ASN A 53 -8.72 6.84 -22.57
C ASN A 53 -8.61 6.02 -21.27
N PRO A 54 -9.09 4.75 -21.27
CA PRO A 54 -8.83 3.86 -20.15
C PRO A 54 -7.34 3.58 -20.01
N ALA A 55 -6.84 3.58 -18.78
CA ALA A 55 -5.45 3.34 -18.45
C ALA A 55 -5.22 1.90 -17.99
N TYR A 56 -4.04 1.36 -18.31
CA TYR A 56 -3.59 0.03 -17.90
C TYR A 56 -2.23 0.14 -17.20
N PHE A 57 -2.01 -0.70 -16.21
CA PHE A 57 -0.69 -0.83 -15.59
C PHE A 57 0.26 -1.48 -16.59
N ASN A 58 1.33 -0.77 -16.98
CA ASN A 58 2.34 -1.29 -17.88
C ASN A 58 3.47 -1.97 -17.08
N LYS A 59 4.11 -1.24 -16.19
CA LYS A 59 5.19 -1.75 -15.35
C LYS A 59 4.93 -1.49 -13.88
N ILE A 60 5.24 -2.49 -13.04
CA ILE A 60 5.16 -2.36 -11.59
C ILE A 60 6.54 -2.64 -11.01
N THR A 61 7.08 -1.68 -10.26
CA THR A 61 8.38 -1.76 -9.61
C THR A 61 8.25 -1.52 -8.11
N VAL A 62 9.20 -2.08 -7.38
CA VAL A 62 9.32 -1.90 -5.94
C VAL A 62 10.73 -1.44 -5.63
N VAL A 63 10.88 -0.46 -4.76
CA VAL A 63 12.18 0.08 -4.33
C VAL A 63 12.21 0.27 -2.82
N GLY A 64 13.42 0.16 -2.21
CA GLY A 64 13.61 0.35 -0.78
C GLY A 64 13.62 -0.94 0.05
N ASN A 65 13.37 -2.10 -0.55
CA ASN A 65 13.46 -3.40 0.08
C ASN A 65 14.91 -3.93 0.11
N THR A 66 15.63 -3.62 1.17
CA THR A 66 17.05 -4.01 1.34
C THR A 66 17.25 -5.36 2.03
N ARG A 67 16.25 -5.81 2.78
CA ARG A 67 16.25 -7.06 3.57
C ARG A 67 15.21 -8.05 3.10
N THR A 68 14.07 -7.55 2.62
CA THR A 68 12.93 -8.36 2.17
C THR A 68 13.08 -8.69 0.69
N ASN A 69 12.95 -9.96 0.34
CA ASN A 69 13.06 -10.42 -1.03
C ASN A 69 11.85 -9.99 -1.86
N ASP A 70 12.07 -9.70 -3.13
CA ASP A 70 11.04 -9.22 -4.06
C ASP A 70 9.80 -10.12 -4.09
N HIS A 71 9.98 -11.44 -4.11
CA HIS A 71 8.86 -12.38 -4.20
C HIS A 71 7.88 -12.27 -3.01
N VAL A 72 8.36 -11.84 -1.82
CA VAL A 72 7.52 -11.61 -0.64
C VAL A 72 6.63 -10.41 -0.85
N ILE A 73 7.14 -9.39 -1.55
CA ILE A 73 6.42 -8.15 -1.83
C ILE A 73 5.43 -8.37 -2.98
N TYR A 74 5.92 -8.92 -4.10
CA TYR A 74 5.09 -9.10 -5.31
C TYR A 74 3.87 -9.98 -5.09
N ARG A 75 3.89 -10.93 -4.16
CA ARG A 75 2.71 -11.74 -3.82
C ARG A 75 1.59 -10.94 -3.13
N GLU A 76 1.94 -9.84 -2.46
CA GLU A 76 0.98 -8.97 -1.76
C GLU A 76 0.41 -7.86 -2.67
N LEU A 77 0.99 -7.66 -3.85
CA LEU A 77 0.52 -6.65 -4.78
C LEU A 77 -0.82 -7.04 -5.42
N ARG A 78 -1.80 -6.16 -5.34
CA ARG A 78 -3.09 -6.30 -6.03
C ARG A 78 -3.07 -5.73 -7.44
N THR A 79 -2.08 -4.89 -7.73
CA THR A 79 -1.82 -4.37 -9.07
C THR A 79 -0.94 -5.33 -9.84
N LYS A 80 -1.26 -5.57 -11.12
CA LYS A 80 -0.48 -6.44 -12.01
C LYS A 80 -0.27 -5.77 -13.36
N PRO A 81 0.88 -5.99 -14.03
CA PRO A 81 1.07 -5.52 -15.39
C PRO A 81 -0.03 -6.05 -16.33
N GLY A 82 -0.59 -5.17 -17.17
CA GLY A 82 -1.69 -5.49 -18.08
C GLY A 82 -3.09 -5.37 -17.48
N ASP A 83 -3.23 -5.23 -16.16
CA ASP A 83 -4.53 -4.98 -15.53
C ASP A 83 -5.02 -3.55 -15.83
N LEU A 84 -6.34 -3.41 -15.93
CA LEU A 84 -6.99 -2.10 -15.96
C LEU A 84 -6.67 -1.33 -14.67
N TYR A 85 -6.35 -0.05 -14.82
CA TYR A 85 -6.07 0.81 -13.68
C TYR A 85 -7.26 0.82 -12.70
N SER A 86 -6.95 0.76 -11.43
CA SER A 86 -7.92 0.91 -10.35
C SER A 86 -7.22 1.52 -9.14
N LYS A 87 -7.71 2.67 -8.71
CA LYS A 87 -7.22 3.34 -7.50
C LYS A 87 -7.39 2.48 -6.26
N ASP A 88 -8.52 1.76 -6.16
CA ASP A 88 -8.78 0.84 -5.05
C ASP A 88 -7.72 -0.26 -4.96
N LYS A 89 -7.30 -0.84 -6.09
CA LYS A 89 -6.19 -1.82 -6.11
C LYS A 89 -4.88 -1.23 -5.59
N VAL A 90 -4.58 0.02 -5.91
CA VAL A 90 -3.38 0.72 -5.42
C VAL A 90 -3.47 0.95 -3.92
N VAL A 91 -4.59 1.48 -3.43
CA VAL A 91 -4.82 1.73 -2.00
C VAL A 91 -4.77 0.43 -1.19
N ARG A 92 -5.38 -0.64 -1.70
CA ARG A 92 -5.33 -1.98 -1.07
C ARG A 92 -3.91 -2.53 -1.03
N THR A 93 -3.15 -2.37 -2.11
CA THR A 93 -1.73 -2.79 -2.14
C THR A 93 -0.94 -2.09 -1.04
N VAL A 94 -1.06 -0.76 -0.92
CA VAL A 94 -0.39 0.02 0.15
C VAL A 94 -0.80 -0.48 1.53
N ARG A 95 -2.09 -0.72 1.75
CA ARG A 95 -2.62 -1.25 3.02
C ARG A 95 -2.08 -2.64 3.35
N GLU A 96 -2.10 -3.57 2.38
CA GLU A 96 -1.62 -4.94 2.57
C GLU A 96 -0.12 -4.97 2.85
N LEU A 97 0.68 -4.20 2.10
CA LEU A 97 2.11 -4.05 2.37
C LEU A 97 2.38 -3.49 3.79
N GLY A 98 1.61 -2.49 4.22
CA GLY A 98 1.70 -1.95 5.58
C GLY A 98 1.34 -2.97 6.68
N GLN A 99 0.39 -3.87 6.40
CA GLN A 99 -0.05 -4.90 7.34
C GLN A 99 0.93 -6.07 7.48
N THR A 100 1.85 -6.26 6.54
CA THR A 100 2.89 -7.30 6.64
C THR A 100 3.78 -7.16 7.86
N GLY A 101 3.91 -5.95 8.39
CA GLY A 101 4.78 -5.63 9.51
C GLY A 101 6.26 -5.47 9.13
N PHE A 102 6.63 -5.61 7.87
CA PHE A 102 8.00 -5.45 7.37
C PHE A 102 8.34 -4.02 7.01
N PHE A 103 7.32 -3.25 6.63
CA PHE A 103 7.45 -1.87 6.15
C PHE A 103 6.75 -0.88 7.08
N ASP A 104 7.21 0.36 7.06
CA ASP A 104 6.54 1.47 7.74
C ASP A 104 5.31 1.91 6.94
N PRO A 105 4.08 1.72 7.46
CA PRO A 105 2.86 2.04 6.71
C PRO A 105 2.75 3.51 6.31
N GLU A 106 3.36 4.42 7.08
CA GLU A 106 3.30 5.86 6.83
C GLU A 106 4.27 6.31 5.74
N GLN A 107 5.23 5.45 5.39
CA GLN A 107 6.27 5.73 4.40
C GLN A 107 6.15 4.88 3.13
N ILE A 108 5.05 4.16 2.96
CA ILE A 108 4.75 3.48 1.70
C ILE A 108 4.17 4.50 0.73
N SER A 109 4.88 4.78 -0.35
CA SER A 109 4.46 5.75 -1.36
C SER A 109 4.32 5.10 -2.74
N PRO A 110 3.11 5.05 -3.31
CA PRO A 110 2.94 4.74 -4.72
C PRO A 110 3.29 5.97 -5.56
N ASP A 111 4.20 5.82 -6.50
CA ASP A 111 4.61 6.86 -7.43
C ASP A 111 4.28 6.44 -8.87
N PHE A 112 3.60 7.32 -9.60
CA PHE A 112 3.21 7.07 -10.98
C PHE A 112 4.27 7.63 -11.93
N LYS A 113 4.81 6.77 -12.79
CA LYS A 113 5.84 7.09 -13.75
C LYS A 113 5.37 6.79 -15.17
N ASN A 114 6.03 7.40 -16.14
CA ASN A 114 5.78 7.15 -17.57
C ASN A 114 4.29 7.16 -17.92
N VAL A 115 3.58 8.15 -17.40
CA VAL A 115 2.14 8.32 -17.62
C VAL A 115 1.91 8.74 -19.06
N ASP A 116 1.25 7.88 -19.87
CA ASP A 116 0.91 8.15 -21.27
C ASP A 116 -0.62 8.17 -21.47
N PRO A 117 -1.24 9.37 -21.48
CA PRO A 117 -2.68 9.49 -21.70
C PRO A 117 -3.12 9.05 -23.09
N ASN A 118 -2.25 9.12 -24.11
CA ASN A 118 -2.58 8.73 -25.47
C ASN A 118 -2.51 7.21 -25.66
N GLY A 119 -1.46 6.59 -25.11
CA GLY A 119 -1.28 5.14 -25.11
C GLY A 119 -2.11 4.42 -24.06
N GLY A 120 -2.75 5.15 -23.13
CA GLY A 120 -3.53 4.54 -22.04
C GLY A 120 -2.70 3.66 -21.12
N THR A 121 -1.45 4.05 -20.83
CA THR A 121 -0.56 3.25 -19.98
C THR A 121 0.03 4.05 -18.84
N VAL A 122 0.30 3.38 -17.71
CA VAL A 122 0.93 3.96 -16.53
C VAL A 122 1.84 2.95 -15.86
N ASP A 123 3.04 3.38 -15.50
CA ASP A 123 3.95 2.62 -14.64
C ASP A 123 3.71 3.03 -13.18
N ILE A 124 3.81 2.08 -12.26
CA ILE A 124 3.73 2.36 -10.83
C ILE A 124 4.99 1.83 -10.12
N GLU A 125 5.56 2.67 -9.26
CA GLU A 125 6.67 2.31 -8.39
C GLU A 125 6.23 2.46 -6.93
N TYR A 126 6.32 1.37 -6.18
CA TYR A 126 6.06 1.39 -4.74
C TYR A 126 7.38 1.65 -3.99
N GLY A 127 7.51 2.85 -3.42
CA GLY A 127 8.60 3.18 -2.49
C GLY A 127 8.30 2.60 -1.11
N LEU A 128 9.23 1.81 -0.58
CA LEU A 128 9.09 1.14 0.71
C LEU A 128 10.21 1.56 1.66
N VAL A 129 9.89 1.68 2.94
CA VAL A 129 10.88 1.85 4.01
C VAL A 129 10.74 0.69 4.99
N GLU A 130 11.80 -0.12 5.10
CA GLU A 130 11.78 -1.28 5.99
C GLU A 130 11.92 -0.87 7.45
N LYS A 131 11.09 -1.46 8.30
CA LYS A 131 11.21 -1.33 9.76
C LYS A 131 11.83 -2.57 10.40
N GLY A 132 12.30 -2.43 11.65
CA GLY A 132 12.80 -3.56 12.42
C GLY A 132 11.71 -4.57 12.70
N ALA A 133 11.92 -5.81 12.28
CA ALA A 133 10.95 -6.91 12.41
C ALA A 133 11.29 -7.87 13.58
N SER A 134 12.22 -7.49 14.46
CA SER A 134 12.65 -8.31 15.60
C SER A 134 12.13 -7.72 16.88
N GLN A 135 11.62 -8.55 17.78
CA GLN A 135 11.11 -8.15 19.09
C GLN A 135 11.74 -9.02 20.18
N VAL A 136 12.06 -8.41 21.32
CA VAL A 136 12.48 -9.11 22.52
C VAL A 136 11.42 -8.85 23.60
N GLU A 137 10.88 -9.93 24.14
CA GLU A 137 9.90 -9.90 25.23
C GLU A 137 10.55 -10.37 26.52
N LEU A 138 10.42 -9.57 27.59
CA LEU A 138 10.83 -9.92 28.91
C LEU A 138 9.58 -9.84 29.81
N GLN A 139 9.24 -10.95 30.46
CA GLN A 139 8.15 -11.00 31.40
C GLN A 139 8.67 -11.55 32.73
N GLY A 140 8.30 -10.90 33.81
CA GLY A 140 8.67 -11.35 35.16
C GLY A 140 7.58 -11.02 36.16
N GLY A 141 7.34 -11.93 37.09
CA GLY A 141 6.39 -11.77 38.16
C GLY A 141 6.84 -12.48 39.43
N TYR A 142 6.40 -11.98 40.58
CA TYR A 142 6.62 -12.62 41.89
C TYR A 142 5.25 -12.98 42.48
N GLY A 143 5.08 -14.25 42.84
CA GLY A 143 3.84 -14.74 43.44
C GLY A 143 4.04 -16.12 44.07
N GLY A 144 3.28 -16.44 45.14
CA GLY A 144 3.36 -17.72 45.78
C GLY A 144 4.72 -18.13 46.32
N ASN A 145 5.55 -17.16 46.76
CA ASN A 145 6.91 -17.34 47.28
C ASN A 145 7.94 -17.76 46.19
N SER A 146 7.64 -17.60 44.91
CA SER A 146 8.58 -17.87 43.81
C SER A 146 8.59 -16.75 42.80
N PHE A 147 9.71 -16.59 42.11
CA PHE A 147 9.87 -15.71 40.97
C PHE A 147 9.63 -16.52 39.68
N ILE A 148 8.80 -16.00 38.81
CA ILE A 148 8.55 -16.58 37.48
C ILE A 148 8.98 -15.55 36.46
N GLY A 149 9.86 -15.91 35.57
CA GLY A 149 10.31 -15.08 34.46
C GLY A 149 10.28 -15.82 33.14
N SER A 150 10.02 -15.12 32.05
CA SER A 150 10.17 -15.63 30.71
C SER A 150 10.88 -14.61 29.82
N ILE A 151 11.70 -15.13 28.92
CA ILE A 151 12.35 -14.35 27.86
C ILE A 151 11.89 -14.90 26.51
N GLY A 152 11.40 -14.02 25.64
CA GLY A 152 11.00 -14.34 24.30
C GLY A 152 11.78 -13.52 23.27
N VAL A 153 12.10 -14.13 22.13
CA VAL A 153 12.67 -13.44 20.98
C VAL A 153 11.83 -13.84 19.77
N SER A 154 11.38 -12.86 19.00
CA SER A 154 10.63 -13.09 17.75
C SER A 154 11.24 -12.33 16.58
N PHE A 155 11.26 -12.98 15.42
CA PHE A 155 11.75 -12.46 14.16
C PHE A 155 10.66 -12.64 13.10
N ASN A 156 10.11 -11.56 12.55
CA ASN A 156 8.94 -11.61 11.66
C ASN A 156 9.29 -11.69 10.17
N ASN A 157 10.56 -11.54 9.79
CA ASN A 157 11.00 -11.64 8.40
C ASN A 157 12.11 -12.67 8.25
N PHE A 158 11.98 -13.79 8.96
CA PHE A 158 12.96 -14.86 8.94
C PHE A 158 13.00 -15.57 7.59
N SER A 159 14.17 -16.10 7.21
CA SER A 159 14.39 -16.90 6.01
C SER A 159 15.08 -18.23 6.33
N LEU A 160 14.33 -19.31 6.24
CA LEU A 160 14.91 -20.66 6.39
C LEU A 160 15.89 -20.98 5.25
N ARG A 161 15.61 -20.48 4.04
CA ARG A 161 16.51 -20.63 2.88
C ARG A 161 17.81 -19.85 3.06
N GLY A 162 17.73 -18.70 3.71
CA GLY A 162 18.87 -17.84 4.02
C GLY A 162 19.87 -18.41 5.04
N LEU A 163 19.57 -19.54 5.70
CA LEU A 163 20.51 -20.20 6.63
C LEU A 163 21.84 -20.55 5.95
N LYS A 164 21.81 -20.87 4.66
CA LYS A 164 23.00 -21.23 3.87
C LYS A 164 23.68 -20.02 3.21
N ASP A 165 23.04 -18.86 3.20
CA ASP A 165 23.56 -17.65 2.57
C ASP A 165 23.95 -16.62 3.63
N ARG A 166 25.28 -16.40 3.77
CA ARG A 166 25.82 -15.40 4.72
C ARG A 166 25.34 -13.97 4.45
N LYS A 167 24.95 -13.64 3.22
CA LYS A 167 24.42 -12.31 2.88
C LYS A 167 23.03 -12.05 3.46
N ALA A 168 22.26 -13.11 3.72
CA ALA A 168 20.94 -13.02 4.33
C ALA A 168 20.99 -12.76 5.85
N TRP A 169 22.16 -12.90 6.49
CA TRP A 169 22.33 -12.73 7.94
C TRP A 169 22.45 -11.27 8.35
N LYS A 170 21.38 -10.72 9.04
CA LYS A 170 21.27 -9.31 9.49
C LYS A 170 20.43 -9.12 10.76
N PRO A 171 20.74 -9.59 11.96
CA PRO A 171 21.72 -10.58 12.45
C PRO A 171 21.32 -12.05 12.28
N VAL A 172 20.07 -12.34 11.99
CA VAL A 172 19.56 -13.67 11.64
C VAL A 172 19.25 -13.71 10.13
N PRO A 173 19.17 -14.90 9.52
CA PRO A 173 18.77 -14.96 8.11
C PRO A 173 17.36 -14.39 7.93
N MET A 174 17.24 -13.37 7.11
CA MET A 174 16.01 -12.60 6.89
C MET A 174 15.68 -12.51 5.40
N GLY A 175 14.39 -12.23 5.08
CA GLY A 175 13.98 -11.86 3.74
C GLY A 175 12.80 -12.63 3.16
N ASP A 176 12.41 -13.79 3.70
CA ASP A 176 11.33 -14.62 3.15
C ASP A 176 9.98 -14.41 3.85
N GLY A 177 9.88 -13.47 4.77
CA GLY A 177 8.64 -13.14 5.47
C GLY A 177 8.13 -14.24 6.41
N GLN A 178 9.01 -15.16 6.83
CA GLN A 178 8.65 -16.19 7.81
C GLN A 178 8.74 -15.64 9.23
N SER A 179 7.94 -16.18 10.15
CA SER A 179 8.01 -15.82 11.56
C SER A 179 8.73 -16.92 12.35
N LEU A 180 9.74 -16.54 13.12
CA LEU A 180 10.44 -17.41 14.06
C LEU A 180 10.32 -16.81 15.46
N SER A 181 9.79 -17.57 16.43
CA SER A 181 9.72 -17.17 17.82
C SER A 181 10.31 -18.25 18.73
N LEU A 182 11.11 -17.82 19.69
CA LEU A 182 11.68 -18.65 20.73
C LEU A 182 11.32 -18.05 22.07
N ARG A 183 10.80 -18.87 23.00
CA ARG A 183 10.45 -18.47 24.36
C ARG A 183 11.00 -19.49 25.35
N LEU A 184 11.64 -19.00 26.41
CA LEU A 184 12.15 -19.75 27.55
C LEU A 184 11.51 -19.26 28.84
#